data_9191d287e7adc3a885cc28c8e41b02ea
#
_entry.id   9191d287e7adc3a885cc28c8e41b02ea
#
_cell.length_a   1.000
_cell.length_b   1.000
_cell.length_c   1.000
_cell.angle_alpha   90.00
_cell.angle_beta   90.00
_cell.angle_gamma   90.00
#
_symmetry.space_group_name_H-M   'P 1'
#
loop_
_entity.id
_entity.type
_entity.pdbx_description
1 polymer ?
#
loop_
_entity_poly.entity_id
_entity_poly.type
_entity_poly.pdbx_seq_one_letter_code
_entity_poly.pdbx_strand_id
1 'polypeptide(L)'
;MKKMMMVLMAMMMAISVSAKDDRVSVISGDGKVLAEKGKTATLEFDYKNATVEKGDKLMDYLKKRGEQNVKDWPEVEASACNRFINAFNKKSKKGVQIVKTDKADLKMKIIIEEIDFGSTGVAVVFGGLGSAGGAEITGKLIVTDNGGNKLAEYELYQIRGGGSYDYTEAKRLGSCYENLAKMIVKASK
;
A
#
# COMPACT_ATOMS: atom_id res chain seq x y z
N MET A 1 43.04 26.51 0.96
CA MET A 1 41.78 26.71 1.68
C MET A 1 40.57 26.77 0.77
N LYS A 2 40.49 27.55 -0.33
CA LYS A 2 39.31 27.62 -1.24
C LYS A 2 38.94 26.28 -1.91
N LYS A 3 39.92 25.42 -2.31
CA LYS A 3 39.68 24.12 -2.94
C LYS A 3 39.10 23.08 -1.98
N MET A 4 39.48 23.14 -0.70
CA MET A 4 38.96 22.21 0.35
C MET A 4 37.51 22.54 0.72
N MET A 5 37.13 23.81 0.68
CA MET A 5 35.77 24.29 0.92
C MET A 5 34.80 23.89 -0.21
N MET A 6 35.26 23.85 -1.47
CA MET A 6 34.47 23.38 -2.61
C MET A 6 34.18 21.86 -2.53
N VAL A 7 35.11 21.05 -2.06
CA VAL A 7 34.94 19.61 -1.89
C VAL A 7 33.97 19.32 -0.75
N LEU A 8 34.01 20.08 0.34
CA LEU A 8 33.03 19.95 1.43
C LEU A 8 31.61 20.36 0.98
N MET A 9 31.49 21.42 0.17
CA MET A 9 30.17 21.83 -0.38
C MET A 9 29.63 20.83 -1.40
N ALA A 10 30.48 20.18 -2.21
CA ALA A 10 30.07 19.12 -3.13
C ALA A 10 29.67 17.84 -2.39
N MET A 11 30.30 17.51 -1.27
CA MET A 11 29.87 16.38 -0.43
C MET A 11 28.56 16.64 0.31
N MET A 12 28.24 17.88 0.69
CA MET A 12 26.95 18.18 1.31
C MET A 12 25.75 18.15 0.31
N MET A 13 26.00 18.32 -0.98
CA MET A 13 24.94 18.20 -2.00
C MET A 13 24.67 16.75 -2.43
N ALA A 14 25.51 15.79 -2.05
CA ALA A 14 25.33 14.37 -2.38
C ALA A 14 24.53 13.59 -1.33
N ILE A 15 24.12 14.22 -0.22
CA ILE A 15 23.24 13.63 0.79
C ILE A 15 21.85 14.29 0.73
N SER A 16 21.31 14.52 -0.43
CA SER A 16 19.89 14.48 -0.61
C SER A 16 19.51 12.99 -0.67
N VAL A 17 19.51 12.33 0.47
CA VAL A 17 18.69 11.14 0.64
C VAL A 17 17.29 11.63 0.33
N SER A 18 16.84 11.38 -0.90
CA SER A 18 15.45 11.52 -1.29
C SER A 18 14.70 10.67 -0.28
N ALA A 19 14.11 11.29 0.72
CA ALA A 19 13.09 10.62 1.52
C ALA A 19 12.06 10.19 0.49
N LYS A 20 12.01 8.87 0.23
CA LYS A 20 11.01 8.28 -0.66
C LYS A 20 9.71 8.40 0.10
N ASP A 21 8.96 9.45 -0.20
CA ASP A 21 7.68 9.69 0.43
C ASP A 21 6.66 8.68 -0.10
N ASP A 22 5.98 7.99 0.81
CA ASP A 22 4.79 7.21 0.51
C ASP A 22 3.85 8.06 -0.36
N ARG A 23 3.46 7.56 -1.53
CA ARG A 23 2.69 8.36 -2.47
C ARG A 23 1.55 7.58 -3.11
N VAL A 24 0.37 8.19 -3.11
CA VAL A 24 -0.76 7.81 -3.96
C VAL A 24 -1.04 8.98 -4.89
N SER A 25 -0.94 8.76 -6.19
CA SER A 25 -1.16 9.78 -7.21
C SER A 25 -2.08 9.27 -8.31
N VAL A 26 -2.99 10.14 -8.78
CA VAL A 26 -3.84 9.85 -9.95
C VAL A 26 -2.98 9.93 -11.20
N ILE A 27 -2.92 8.86 -11.99
CA ILE A 27 -2.15 8.81 -13.24
C ILE A 27 -3.03 8.85 -14.48
N SER A 28 -4.32 8.49 -14.36
CA SER A 28 -5.29 8.69 -15.45
C SER A 28 -6.72 8.76 -14.93
N GLY A 29 -7.61 9.40 -15.68
CA GLY A 29 -9.04 9.52 -15.38
C GLY A 29 -9.36 10.56 -14.31
N ASP A 30 -10.56 10.47 -13.73
CA ASP A 30 -11.02 11.38 -12.66
C ASP A 30 -10.77 10.78 -11.26
N GLY A 31 -9.76 11.29 -10.59
CA GLY A 31 -9.46 10.87 -9.21
C GLY A 31 -10.58 11.13 -8.21
N LYS A 32 -11.51 12.06 -8.50
CA LYS A 32 -12.63 12.39 -7.61
C LYS A 32 -13.75 11.38 -7.63
N VAL A 33 -13.72 10.40 -8.54
CA VAL A 33 -14.74 9.33 -8.62
C VAL A 33 -14.98 8.63 -7.29
N LEU A 34 -13.95 8.47 -6.46
CA LEU A 34 -14.06 7.87 -5.12
C LEU A 34 -14.57 8.84 -4.04
N ALA A 35 -14.69 10.12 -4.34
CA ALA A 35 -15.30 11.11 -3.44
C ALA A 35 -16.82 11.28 -3.68
N GLU A 36 -17.39 10.65 -4.70
CA GLU A 36 -18.81 10.76 -5.05
C GLU A 36 -19.70 10.20 -3.94
N LYS A 37 -20.70 11.00 -3.54
CA LYS A 37 -21.61 10.66 -2.44
C LYS A 37 -22.65 9.62 -2.85
N GLY A 38 -22.91 8.69 -1.93
CA GLY A 38 -23.98 7.70 -2.08
C GLY A 38 -23.65 6.54 -3.02
N LYS A 39 -22.46 6.52 -3.62
CA LYS A 39 -22.00 5.38 -4.40
C LYS A 39 -21.34 4.32 -3.55
N THR A 40 -21.39 3.08 -4.06
CA THR A 40 -20.77 1.91 -3.48
C THR A 40 -19.71 1.34 -4.41
N ALA A 41 -18.74 0.62 -3.85
CA ALA A 41 -17.71 -0.07 -4.63
C ALA A 41 -17.49 -1.50 -4.09
N THR A 42 -17.19 -2.44 -4.98
CA THR A 42 -16.53 -3.70 -4.61
C THR A 42 -15.03 -3.51 -4.59
N LEU A 43 -14.32 -4.37 -3.85
CA LEU A 43 -12.86 -4.35 -3.74
C LEU A 43 -12.28 -5.72 -4.08
N GLU A 44 -11.26 -5.73 -4.93
CA GLU A 44 -10.45 -6.89 -5.25
C GLU A 44 -8.96 -6.54 -5.07
N PHE A 45 -8.18 -7.44 -4.46
CA PHE A 45 -6.73 -7.39 -4.48
C PHE A 45 -6.20 -8.47 -5.43
N ASP A 46 -5.31 -8.07 -6.34
CA ASP A 46 -4.67 -8.96 -7.32
C ASP A 46 -3.18 -9.08 -7.03
N TYR A 47 -2.76 -10.28 -6.60
CA TYR A 47 -1.36 -10.61 -6.28
C TYR A 47 -0.70 -11.48 -7.35
N LYS A 48 -1.37 -11.72 -8.48
CA LYS A 48 -0.93 -12.70 -9.49
C LYS A 48 0.51 -12.53 -9.93
N ASN A 49 0.96 -11.29 -10.04
CA ASN A 49 2.31 -10.93 -10.47
C ASN A 49 3.14 -10.28 -9.36
N ALA A 50 2.64 -10.31 -8.12
CA ALA A 50 3.33 -9.70 -6.99
C ALA A 50 4.68 -10.36 -6.74
N THR A 51 5.71 -9.53 -6.57
CA THR A 51 7.05 -9.93 -6.17
C THR A 51 7.31 -9.53 -4.72
N VAL A 52 8.20 -10.25 -4.07
CA VAL A 52 8.63 -10.00 -2.69
C VAL A 52 10.13 -9.96 -2.70
N GLU A 53 10.72 -9.11 -1.89
CA GLU A 53 12.16 -9.03 -1.62
C GLU A 53 13.05 -9.73 -2.68
N LYS A 54 13.95 -9.06 -3.35
CA LYS A 54 14.85 -9.63 -4.36
C LYS A 54 14.18 -10.23 -5.61
N GLY A 55 12.87 -10.00 -5.82
CA GLY A 55 12.16 -10.38 -7.04
C GLY A 55 11.56 -11.79 -7.05
N ASP A 56 11.54 -12.50 -5.92
CA ASP A 56 10.79 -13.76 -5.83
C ASP A 56 9.28 -13.49 -5.99
N LYS A 57 8.57 -14.38 -6.71
CA LYS A 57 7.11 -14.31 -6.72
C LYS A 57 6.55 -14.62 -5.32
N LEU A 58 5.47 -13.95 -4.94
CA LEU A 58 4.88 -14.08 -3.61
C LEU A 58 4.68 -15.53 -3.17
N MET A 59 4.08 -16.38 -4.01
CA MET A 59 3.81 -17.78 -3.65
C MET A 59 5.09 -18.61 -3.52
N ASP A 60 6.13 -18.32 -4.32
CA ASP A 60 7.42 -18.99 -4.23
C ASP A 60 8.17 -18.56 -2.96
N TYR A 61 8.11 -17.29 -2.60
CA TYR A 61 8.64 -16.75 -1.35
C TYR A 61 7.98 -17.43 -0.14
N LEU A 62 6.65 -17.52 -0.12
CA LEU A 62 5.93 -18.18 0.99
C LEU A 62 6.29 -19.66 1.11
N LYS A 63 6.42 -20.39 -0.02
CA LYS A 63 6.87 -21.80 -0.04
C LYS A 63 8.27 -21.98 0.51
N LYS A 64 9.23 -21.12 0.12
CA LYS A 64 10.61 -21.15 0.63
C LYS A 64 10.67 -21.01 2.17
N ARG A 65 9.70 -20.32 2.75
CA ARG A 65 9.58 -20.12 4.20
C ARG A 65 8.80 -21.22 4.92
N GLY A 66 8.20 -22.14 4.18
CA GLY A 66 7.51 -23.31 4.68
C GLY A 66 6.05 -23.38 4.24
N GLU A 67 5.54 -24.59 4.10
CA GLU A 67 4.17 -24.89 3.67
C GLU A 67 3.09 -24.22 4.53
N GLN A 68 3.37 -23.99 5.83
CA GLN A 68 2.41 -23.31 6.70
C GLN A 68 2.14 -21.87 6.27
N ASN A 69 3.16 -21.14 5.79
CA ASN A 69 2.97 -19.77 5.32
C ASN A 69 2.05 -19.71 4.08
N VAL A 70 2.09 -20.72 3.22
CA VAL A 70 1.17 -20.82 2.07
C VAL A 70 -0.27 -21.06 2.54
N LYS A 71 -0.45 -21.92 3.55
CA LYS A 71 -1.78 -22.22 4.11
C LYS A 71 -2.38 -21.04 4.85
N ASP A 72 -1.55 -20.26 5.54
CA ASP A 72 -1.98 -19.11 6.34
C ASP A 72 -2.23 -17.86 5.49
N TRP A 73 -1.66 -17.80 4.27
CA TRP A 73 -1.77 -16.61 3.42
C TRP A 73 -3.19 -16.11 3.18
N PRO A 74 -4.21 -16.96 2.88
CA PRO A 74 -5.58 -16.48 2.68
C PRO A 74 -6.15 -15.76 3.91
N GLU A 75 -5.79 -16.18 5.12
CA GLU A 75 -6.23 -15.53 6.36
C GLU A 75 -5.51 -14.18 6.55
N VAL A 76 -4.21 -14.13 6.28
CA VAL A 76 -3.41 -12.90 6.32
C VAL A 76 -3.96 -11.87 5.35
N GLU A 77 -4.23 -12.29 4.11
CA GLU A 77 -4.83 -11.46 3.07
C GLU A 77 -6.21 -10.94 3.50
N ALA A 78 -7.11 -11.83 3.93
CA ALA A 78 -8.46 -11.46 4.36
C ALA A 78 -8.43 -10.46 5.53
N SER A 79 -7.52 -10.64 6.48
CA SER A 79 -7.31 -9.72 7.59
C SER A 79 -6.87 -8.33 7.12
N ALA A 80 -5.88 -8.27 6.21
CA ALA A 80 -5.38 -7.03 5.63
C ALA A 80 -6.47 -6.30 4.82
N CYS A 81 -7.23 -7.04 3.98
CA CYS A 81 -8.36 -6.51 3.22
C CYS A 81 -9.44 -5.91 4.13
N ASN A 82 -9.78 -6.59 5.23
CA ASN A 82 -10.76 -6.07 6.19
C ASN A 82 -10.28 -4.77 6.86
N ARG A 83 -9.00 -4.67 7.19
CA ARG A 83 -8.42 -3.43 7.73
C ARG A 83 -8.49 -2.29 6.71
N PHE A 84 -8.19 -2.58 5.43
CA PHE A 84 -8.35 -1.61 4.34
C PHE A 84 -9.78 -1.10 4.26
N ILE A 85 -10.77 -2.01 4.14
CA ILE A 85 -12.20 -1.68 4.00
C ILE A 85 -12.66 -0.79 5.15
N ASN A 86 -12.34 -1.18 6.38
CA ASN A 86 -12.72 -0.43 7.58
C ASN A 86 -12.12 0.98 7.59
N ALA A 87 -10.83 1.11 7.25
CA ALA A 87 -10.14 2.40 7.20
C ALA A 87 -10.67 3.29 6.07
N PHE A 88 -10.89 2.72 4.88
CA PHE A 88 -11.44 3.42 3.73
C PHE A 88 -12.83 3.98 4.06
N ASN A 89 -13.75 3.13 4.50
CA ASN A 89 -15.12 3.52 4.81
C ASN A 89 -15.19 4.58 5.92
N LYS A 90 -14.38 4.40 6.98
CA LYS A 90 -14.26 5.40 8.05
C LYS A 90 -13.74 6.75 7.55
N LYS A 91 -12.78 6.75 6.62
CA LYS A 91 -12.12 7.97 6.13
C LYS A 91 -12.92 8.66 5.04
N SER A 92 -13.59 7.91 4.15
CA SER A 92 -14.41 8.46 3.06
C SER A 92 -15.69 9.12 3.57
N LYS A 93 -16.21 8.69 4.72
CA LYS A 93 -17.41 9.22 5.38
C LYS A 93 -18.64 9.23 4.46
N LYS A 94 -18.83 10.33 3.69
CA LYS A 94 -19.95 10.54 2.78
C LYS A 94 -19.62 10.20 1.31
N GLY A 95 -18.37 9.92 0.99
CA GLY A 95 -17.95 9.45 -0.34
C GLY A 95 -18.33 7.99 -0.59
N VAL A 96 -17.70 7.39 -1.58
CA VAL A 96 -17.88 5.97 -1.90
C VAL A 96 -17.66 5.10 -0.68
N GLN A 97 -18.51 4.06 -0.50
CA GLN A 97 -18.38 3.05 0.55
C GLN A 97 -18.08 1.70 -0.09
N ILE A 98 -17.08 0.99 0.44
CA ILE A 98 -16.79 -0.38 0.00
C ILE A 98 -17.78 -1.33 0.66
N VAL A 99 -18.42 -2.17 -0.15
CA VAL A 99 -19.45 -3.14 0.25
C VAL A 99 -19.08 -4.55 -0.22
N LYS A 100 -19.58 -5.56 0.49
CA LYS A 100 -19.39 -7.00 0.17
C LYS A 100 -20.58 -7.54 -0.63
N THR A 101 -20.97 -6.84 -1.70
CA THR A 101 -22.08 -7.25 -2.56
C THR A 101 -21.69 -7.10 -4.02
N ASP A 102 -22.21 -7.96 -4.88
CA ASP A 102 -21.92 -7.92 -6.32
C ASP A 102 -22.64 -6.77 -7.07
N LYS A 103 -23.53 -6.05 -6.37
CA LYS A 103 -24.34 -4.96 -6.94
C LYS A 103 -23.84 -3.58 -6.53
N ALA A 104 -22.52 -3.36 -6.57
CA ALA A 104 -21.94 -2.05 -6.30
C ALA A 104 -21.90 -1.20 -7.59
N ASP A 105 -21.85 0.13 -7.45
CA ASP A 105 -21.77 1.06 -8.59
C ASP A 105 -20.41 1.05 -9.29
N LEU A 106 -19.35 0.74 -8.52
CA LEU A 106 -17.97 0.80 -8.94
C LEU A 106 -17.25 -0.51 -8.57
N LYS A 107 -16.17 -0.80 -9.29
CA LYS A 107 -15.22 -1.86 -8.95
C LYS A 107 -13.84 -1.23 -8.71
N MET A 108 -13.26 -1.50 -7.57
CA MET A 108 -11.90 -1.12 -7.19
C MET A 108 -11.03 -2.37 -7.28
N LYS A 109 -10.02 -2.36 -8.16
CA LYS A 109 -9.02 -3.43 -8.28
C LYS A 109 -7.67 -2.87 -7.90
N ILE A 110 -7.09 -3.38 -6.81
CA ILE A 110 -5.75 -3.05 -6.36
C ILE A 110 -4.81 -4.16 -6.85
N ILE A 111 -3.93 -3.83 -7.78
CA ILE A 111 -2.90 -4.72 -8.31
C ILE A 111 -1.64 -4.48 -7.50
N ILE A 112 -1.23 -5.49 -6.74
CA ILE A 112 0.01 -5.46 -5.98
C ILE A 112 1.15 -5.92 -6.89
N GLU A 113 2.14 -5.07 -7.09
CA GLU A 113 3.32 -5.33 -7.92
C GLU A 113 4.50 -5.80 -7.04
N GLU A 114 4.67 -5.19 -5.87
CA GLU A 114 5.75 -5.51 -4.94
C GLU A 114 5.28 -5.45 -3.49
N ILE A 115 5.77 -6.37 -2.65
CA ILE A 115 5.55 -6.42 -1.21
C ILE A 115 6.91 -6.55 -0.52
N ASP A 116 7.19 -5.63 0.40
CA ASP A 116 8.19 -5.81 1.45
C ASP A 116 7.45 -6.06 2.77
N PHE A 117 7.65 -7.23 3.38
CA PHE A 117 7.01 -7.57 4.65
C PHE A 117 7.63 -6.84 5.86
N GLY A 118 8.71 -6.12 5.64
CA GLY A 118 9.44 -5.42 6.69
C GLY A 118 10.19 -6.36 7.63
N SER A 119 10.90 -5.79 8.60
CA SER A 119 11.74 -6.53 9.54
C SER A 119 11.45 -6.16 10.98
N THR A 120 11.18 -7.16 11.81
CA THR A 120 11.01 -6.99 13.25
C THR A 120 12.29 -6.45 13.93
N GLY A 121 13.47 -6.89 13.45
CA GLY A 121 14.75 -6.42 14.00
C GLY A 121 14.96 -4.93 13.83
N VAL A 122 14.61 -4.39 12.66
CA VAL A 122 14.70 -2.94 12.39
C VAL A 122 13.73 -2.17 13.28
N ALA A 123 12.49 -2.66 13.42
CA ALA A 123 11.47 -2.01 14.26
C ALA A 123 11.94 -1.93 15.74
N VAL A 124 12.59 -2.97 16.26
CA VAL A 124 13.08 -3.01 17.65
C VAL A 124 14.28 -2.06 17.85
N VAL A 125 15.26 -2.09 16.93
CA VAL A 125 16.50 -1.27 17.06
C VAL A 125 16.20 0.22 17.02
N PHE A 126 15.25 0.65 16.18
CA PHE A 126 14.90 2.06 16.06
C PHE A 126 13.76 2.49 16.99
N GLY A 127 13.39 1.67 17.98
CA GLY A 127 12.39 1.99 18.99
C GLY A 127 11.01 2.29 18.42
N GLY A 128 10.71 1.77 17.23
CA GLY A 128 9.44 2.01 16.54
C GLY A 128 9.27 3.45 16.03
N LEU A 129 10.35 4.18 15.80
CA LEU A 129 10.29 5.52 15.24
C LEU A 129 9.76 5.48 13.80
N GLY A 130 8.61 6.06 13.58
CA GLY A 130 7.97 6.15 12.27
C GLY A 130 7.54 4.80 11.69
N SER A 131 7.84 4.56 10.42
CA SER A 131 7.54 3.34 9.66
C SER A 131 8.72 2.36 9.60
N ALA A 132 9.77 2.55 10.41
CA ALA A 132 10.93 1.67 10.40
C ALA A 132 10.53 0.21 10.69
N GLY A 133 10.88 -0.71 9.79
CA GLY A 133 10.53 -2.13 9.88
C GLY A 133 9.07 -2.47 9.54
N GLY A 134 8.24 -1.51 9.15
CA GLY A 134 6.89 -1.74 8.66
C GLY A 134 6.88 -2.43 7.28
N ALA A 135 5.73 -3.04 6.91
CA ALA A 135 5.55 -3.53 5.56
C ALA A 135 5.41 -2.35 4.58
N GLU A 136 5.85 -2.59 3.35
CA GLU A 136 5.73 -1.64 2.24
C GLU A 136 5.08 -2.33 1.04
N ILE A 137 4.23 -1.64 0.30
CA ILE A 137 3.67 -2.12 -0.96
C ILE A 137 3.81 -1.09 -2.06
N THR A 138 3.99 -1.59 -3.28
CA THR A 138 3.94 -0.83 -4.53
C THR A 138 2.94 -1.49 -5.47
N GLY A 139 2.22 -0.70 -6.28
CA GLY A 139 1.24 -1.24 -7.21
C GLY A 139 0.36 -0.17 -7.83
N LYS A 140 -0.87 -0.55 -8.20
CA LYS A 140 -1.85 0.31 -8.84
C LYS A 140 -3.25 0.07 -8.31
N LEU A 141 -4.07 1.10 -8.28
CA LEU A 141 -5.51 0.98 -8.11
C LEU A 141 -6.19 1.37 -9.43
N ILE A 142 -7.03 0.49 -9.93
CA ILE A 142 -7.90 0.75 -11.08
C ILE A 142 -9.34 0.82 -10.58
N VAL A 143 -10.04 1.88 -10.95
CA VAL A 143 -11.47 2.07 -10.66
C VAL A 143 -12.23 1.98 -11.97
N THR A 144 -13.22 1.09 -12.02
CA THR A 144 -14.11 0.94 -13.20
C THR A 144 -15.56 1.08 -12.79
N ASP A 145 -16.40 1.40 -13.78
CA ASP A 145 -17.86 1.27 -13.66
C ASP A 145 -18.30 -0.20 -13.85
N ASN A 146 -19.62 -0.45 -13.77
CA ASN A 146 -20.19 -1.78 -13.98
C ASN A 146 -20.09 -2.26 -15.44
N GLY A 147 -19.88 -1.36 -16.38
CA GLY A 147 -19.63 -1.67 -17.80
C GLY A 147 -18.18 -2.07 -18.09
N GLY A 148 -17.29 -1.96 -17.08
CA GLY A 148 -15.87 -2.23 -17.23
C GLY A 148 -15.08 -1.04 -17.78
N ASN A 149 -15.69 0.15 -17.94
CA ASN A 149 -14.97 1.34 -18.37
C ASN A 149 -14.09 1.85 -17.25
N LYS A 150 -12.81 2.10 -17.54
CA LYS A 150 -11.88 2.68 -16.59
C LYS A 150 -12.22 4.14 -16.32
N LEU A 151 -12.50 4.47 -15.07
CA LEU A 151 -12.84 5.82 -14.62
C LEU A 151 -11.64 6.54 -14.04
N ALA A 152 -10.78 5.82 -13.29
CA ALA A 152 -9.54 6.36 -12.74
C ALA A 152 -8.50 5.27 -12.55
N GLU A 153 -7.23 5.69 -12.54
CA GLU A 153 -6.10 4.85 -12.18
C GLU A 153 -5.16 5.64 -11.27
N TYR A 154 -4.70 4.98 -10.20
CA TYR A 154 -3.78 5.55 -9.24
C TYR A 154 -2.50 4.72 -9.18
N GLU A 155 -1.37 5.39 -9.10
CA GLU A 155 -0.09 4.81 -8.71
C GLU A 155 -0.03 4.72 -7.18
N LEU A 156 0.43 3.58 -6.68
CA LEU A 156 0.67 3.30 -5.27
C LEU A 156 2.17 3.09 -5.11
N TYR A 157 2.89 4.11 -4.66
CA TYR A 157 4.35 4.07 -4.61
C TYR A 157 4.84 3.97 -3.17
N GLN A 158 5.47 2.85 -2.83
CA GLN A 158 6.13 2.58 -1.55
C GLN A 158 5.27 2.93 -0.33
N ILE A 159 4.00 2.49 -0.35
CA ILE A 159 3.06 2.73 0.75
C ILE A 159 3.50 1.93 1.97
N ARG A 160 3.76 2.60 3.08
CA ARG A 160 4.26 1.99 4.31
C ARG A 160 3.18 1.90 5.37
N GLY A 161 3.25 0.82 6.15
CA GLY A 161 2.49 0.67 7.39
C GLY A 161 3.22 1.30 8.58
N GLY A 162 2.51 1.50 9.69
CA GLY A 162 3.13 1.84 10.96
C GLY A 162 4.01 0.67 11.46
N GLY A 163 5.25 0.97 11.92
CA GLY A 163 6.22 -0.07 12.29
C GLY A 163 6.30 -0.40 13.77
N SER A 164 5.81 0.47 14.65
CA SER A 164 6.28 0.52 16.04
C SER A 164 5.86 -0.61 16.96
N TYR A 165 4.78 -1.33 16.69
CA TYR A 165 4.28 -2.40 17.58
C TYR A 165 3.74 -3.63 16.85
N ASP A 166 3.94 -3.70 15.54
CA ASP A 166 3.42 -4.80 14.73
C ASP A 166 4.52 -5.86 14.55
N TYR A 167 4.64 -6.75 15.53
CA TYR A 167 5.69 -7.78 15.55
C TYR A 167 5.51 -8.90 14.53
N THR A 168 4.32 -9.07 13.95
CA THR A 168 4.05 -10.09 12.94
C THR A 168 3.90 -9.47 11.54
N GLU A 169 4.28 -10.23 10.51
CA GLU A 169 4.11 -9.81 9.11
C GLU A 169 2.65 -9.48 8.78
N ALA A 170 1.71 -10.31 9.24
CA ALA A 170 0.28 -10.07 9.07
C ALA A 170 -0.18 -8.73 9.65
N LYS A 171 0.30 -8.35 10.82
CA LYS A 171 -0.02 -7.07 11.43
C LYS A 171 0.62 -5.90 10.68
N ARG A 172 1.90 -6.04 10.26
CA ARG A 172 2.59 -5.03 9.47
C ARG A 172 1.90 -4.79 8.13
N LEU A 173 1.55 -5.87 7.42
CA LEU A 173 0.81 -5.80 6.16
C LEU A 173 -0.57 -5.14 6.37
N GLY A 174 -1.29 -5.54 7.40
CA GLY A 174 -2.58 -4.94 7.75
C GLY A 174 -2.48 -3.44 8.06
N SER A 175 -1.42 -3.00 8.74
CA SER A 175 -1.14 -1.59 9.01
C SER A 175 -0.83 -0.82 7.72
N CYS A 176 -0.09 -1.43 6.79
CA CYS A 176 0.19 -0.90 5.47
C CYS A 176 -1.11 -0.68 4.68
N TYR A 177 -2.02 -1.66 4.67
CA TYR A 177 -3.30 -1.57 3.97
C TYR A 177 -4.24 -0.52 4.59
N GLU A 178 -4.20 -0.38 5.90
CA GLU A 178 -4.93 0.70 6.59
C GLU A 178 -4.42 2.08 6.16
N ASN A 179 -3.10 2.27 6.04
CA ASN A 179 -2.51 3.52 5.57
C ASN A 179 -2.85 3.78 4.10
N LEU A 180 -2.72 2.75 3.24
CA LEU A 180 -3.10 2.82 1.83
C LEU A 180 -4.52 3.34 1.65
N ALA A 181 -5.48 2.78 2.38
CA ALA A 181 -6.87 3.19 2.33
C ALA A 181 -7.07 4.68 2.65
N LYS A 182 -6.39 5.16 3.70
CA LYS A 182 -6.42 6.58 4.11
C LYS A 182 -5.82 7.50 3.03
N MET A 183 -4.73 7.05 2.38
CA MET A 183 -4.04 7.81 1.34
C MET A 183 -4.87 7.89 0.05
N ILE A 184 -5.50 6.79 -0.38
CA ILE A 184 -6.41 6.79 -1.54
C ILE A 184 -7.54 7.79 -1.32
N VAL A 185 -8.22 7.76 -0.16
CA VAL A 185 -9.30 8.72 0.13
C VAL A 185 -8.78 10.16 0.17
N LYS A 186 -7.53 10.39 0.57
CA LYS A 186 -6.92 11.73 0.55
C LYS A 186 -6.62 12.18 -0.89
N ALA A 187 -6.12 11.29 -1.73
CA ALA A 187 -5.79 11.58 -3.13
C ALA A 187 -7.05 11.77 -4.02
N SER A 188 -8.23 11.31 -3.54
CA SER A 188 -9.51 11.42 -4.25
C SER A 188 -10.29 12.71 -3.91
N LYS A 189 -9.74 13.63 -3.16
CA LYS A 189 -10.38 14.91 -2.77
C LYS A 189 -9.91 16.07 -3.63
#